data_fdba6c48f0d14bc3d467540203f5b03f
#
_entry.id   fdba6c48f0d14bc3d467540203f5b03f
#
_cell.length_a   1.000
_cell.length_b   1.000
_cell.length_c   1.000
_cell.angle_alpha   90.00
_cell.angle_beta   90.00
_cell.angle_gamma   90.00
#
_symmetry.space_group_name_H-M   'P 1'
#
loop_
_entity.id
_entity.type
_entity.pdbx_description
1 polymer ?
#
loop_
_entity_poly.entity_id
_entity_poly.type
_entity_poly.pdbx_seq_one_letter_code
_entity_poly.pdbx_strand_id
1 'polypeptide(L)'
;MAEKICAVYKITNTITGDFYIGSSKNVKRRWTKHKCPSKWNEHPNSPLYKDMEKFGVDKFEFEILEEVETDKLKETEQKFIEQLKPTYNSNRANGWDFERLKEYQKEYQKEYKKTHKDELKEYQKEWQKEYKNQLCSYNGEILTLGALSKRFWRQGIDHPTLEAKKYLL
;
A
#
# COMPACT_ATOMS: atom_id res chain seq x y z
N MET A 1 -25.61 23.02 -13.20
CA MET A 1 -25.61 21.61 -12.77
C MET A 1 -24.43 20.93 -13.44
N ALA A 2 -23.61 20.16 -12.73
CA ALA A 2 -22.49 19.46 -13.36
C ALA A 2 -23.01 18.38 -14.32
N GLU A 3 -22.48 18.36 -15.52
CA GLU A 3 -22.82 17.41 -16.58
C GLU A 3 -22.54 15.98 -16.10
N LYS A 4 -23.53 15.10 -16.24
CA LYS A 4 -23.42 13.69 -15.88
C LYS A 4 -22.84 12.92 -17.05
N ILE A 5 -21.63 12.43 -16.92
CA ILE A 5 -20.98 11.62 -17.94
C ILE A 5 -21.36 10.14 -17.69
N CYS A 6 -22.07 9.54 -18.66
CA CYS A 6 -22.38 8.12 -18.68
C CYS A 6 -21.34 7.40 -19.53
N ALA A 7 -20.50 6.57 -18.91
CA ALA A 7 -19.37 5.99 -19.61
C ALA A 7 -18.86 4.69 -18.97
N VAL A 8 -18.10 3.93 -19.77
CA VAL A 8 -17.21 2.88 -19.32
C VAL A 8 -15.84 3.51 -19.01
N TYR A 9 -15.23 3.13 -17.90
CA TYR A 9 -13.99 3.69 -17.41
C TYR A 9 -13.02 2.60 -16.97
N LYS A 10 -11.76 2.96 -16.92
CA LYS A 10 -10.65 2.13 -16.44
C LYS A 10 -9.98 2.79 -15.25
N ILE A 11 -9.56 1.99 -14.29
CA ILE A 11 -8.74 2.41 -13.14
C ILE A 11 -7.48 1.56 -13.18
N THR A 12 -6.34 2.19 -13.41
CA THR A 12 -5.04 1.52 -13.55
C THR A 12 -4.17 1.80 -12.32
N ASN A 13 -3.64 0.75 -11.73
CA ASN A 13 -2.55 0.86 -10.75
C ASN A 13 -1.26 1.15 -11.52
N THR A 14 -0.71 2.35 -11.39
CA THR A 14 0.49 2.79 -12.13
C THR A 14 1.75 2.04 -11.73
N ILE A 15 1.69 1.32 -10.61
CA ILE A 15 2.79 0.57 -10.03
C ILE A 15 2.87 -0.84 -10.60
N THR A 16 1.73 -1.55 -10.60
CA THR A 16 1.68 -2.95 -11.04
C THR A 16 1.26 -3.11 -12.49
N GLY A 17 0.59 -2.09 -13.06
CA GLY A 17 -0.05 -2.14 -14.36
C GLY A 17 -1.38 -2.90 -14.35
N ASP A 18 -1.81 -3.41 -13.18
CA ASP A 18 -3.11 -4.04 -13.05
C ASP A 18 -4.22 -3.01 -13.14
N PHE A 19 -5.36 -3.41 -13.69
CA PHE A 19 -6.43 -2.47 -13.90
C PHE A 19 -7.82 -3.08 -13.72
N TYR A 20 -8.77 -2.19 -13.45
CA TYR A 20 -10.19 -2.46 -13.30
C TYR A 20 -10.96 -1.75 -14.40
N ILE A 21 -11.99 -2.41 -14.94
CA ILE A 21 -12.97 -1.82 -15.85
C ILE A 21 -14.32 -1.78 -15.13
N GLY A 22 -14.99 -0.64 -15.21
CA GLY A 22 -16.31 -0.47 -14.67
C GLY A 22 -17.14 0.52 -15.48
N SER A 23 -18.42 0.60 -15.19
CA SER A 23 -19.34 1.52 -15.85
C SER A 23 -20.17 2.33 -14.87
N SER A 24 -20.60 3.50 -15.27
CA SER A 24 -21.48 4.35 -14.45
C SER A 24 -22.26 5.35 -15.30
N LYS A 25 -23.52 5.59 -14.92
CA LYS A 25 -24.33 6.71 -15.42
C LYS A 25 -23.80 8.08 -14.97
N ASN A 26 -22.89 8.13 -14.02
CA ASN A 26 -22.20 9.32 -13.54
C ASN A 26 -20.80 8.94 -13.05
N VAL A 27 -19.86 8.94 -13.99
CA VAL A 27 -18.47 8.53 -13.75
C VAL A 27 -17.80 9.37 -12.67
N LYS A 28 -17.98 10.70 -12.69
CA LYS A 28 -17.37 11.59 -11.69
C LYS A 28 -17.77 11.22 -10.26
N ARG A 29 -19.08 10.98 -10.03
CA ARG A 29 -19.58 10.51 -8.73
C ARG A 29 -19.07 9.12 -8.37
N ARG A 30 -18.95 8.22 -9.36
CA ARG A 30 -18.44 6.85 -9.14
C ARG A 30 -16.96 6.88 -8.74
N TRP A 31 -16.14 7.69 -9.39
CA TRP A 31 -14.73 7.88 -9.07
C TRP A 31 -14.52 8.44 -7.65
N THR A 32 -15.33 9.40 -7.23
CA THR A 32 -15.31 9.89 -5.85
C THR A 32 -15.55 8.75 -4.85
N LYS A 33 -16.46 7.82 -5.15
CA LYS A 33 -16.71 6.65 -4.30
C LYS A 33 -15.50 5.70 -4.28
N HIS A 34 -14.87 5.45 -5.44
CA HIS A 34 -13.66 4.62 -5.48
C HIS A 34 -12.51 5.22 -4.68
N LYS A 35 -12.39 6.54 -4.67
CA LYS A 35 -11.33 7.27 -3.92
C LYS A 35 -11.61 7.40 -2.42
N CYS A 36 -12.78 6.97 -1.95
CA CYS A 36 -13.19 7.14 -0.55
C CYS A 36 -12.93 5.86 0.27
N PRO A 37 -11.95 5.87 1.22
CA PRO A 37 -11.60 4.67 2.00
C PRO A 37 -12.77 4.06 2.78
N SER A 38 -13.70 4.89 3.29
CA SER A 38 -14.88 4.38 4.01
C SER A 38 -15.79 3.50 3.15
N LYS A 39 -15.71 3.61 1.82
CA LYS A 39 -16.46 2.78 0.89
C LYS A 39 -15.78 1.44 0.56
N TRP A 40 -14.51 1.29 0.85
CA TRP A 40 -13.79 0.04 0.59
C TRP A 40 -14.22 -1.06 1.56
N ASN A 41 -14.60 -0.69 2.79
CA ASN A 41 -15.13 -1.62 3.79
C ASN A 41 -16.45 -2.30 3.36
N GLU A 42 -17.19 -1.69 2.42
CA GLU A 42 -18.39 -2.31 1.83
C GLU A 42 -18.01 -3.49 0.89
N HIS A 43 -16.73 -3.57 0.46
CA HIS A 43 -16.21 -4.57 -0.47
C HIS A 43 -14.85 -5.15 0.00
N PRO A 44 -14.79 -5.82 1.15
CA PRO A 44 -13.52 -6.23 1.80
C PRO A 44 -12.70 -7.23 0.96
N ASN A 45 -13.33 -7.89 0.00
CA ASN A 45 -12.67 -8.86 -0.88
C ASN A 45 -12.29 -8.29 -2.25
N SER A 46 -12.49 -6.99 -2.49
CA SER A 46 -12.14 -6.36 -3.77
C SER A 46 -10.62 -6.24 -3.91
N PRO A 47 -9.99 -6.86 -4.92
CA PRO A 47 -8.56 -6.71 -5.16
C PRO A 47 -8.15 -5.26 -5.44
N LEU A 48 -8.98 -4.50 -6.17
CA LEU A 48 -8.77 -3.08 -6.44
C LEU A 48 -8.64 -2.27 -5.15
N TYR A 49 -9.55 -2.47 -4.19
CA TYR A 49 -9.53 -1.68 -2.95
C TYR A 49 -8.42 -2.08 -1.99
N LYS A 50 -8.05 -3.36 -1.96
CA LYS A 50 -6.87 -3.83 -1.22
C LYS A 50 -5.59 -3.17 -1.73
N ASP A 51 -5.49 -3.01 -3.04
CA ASP A 51 -4.35 -2.35 -3.64
C ASP A 51 -4.38 -0.83 -3.44
N MET A 52 -5.56 -0.20 -3.50
CA MET A 52 -5.70 1.22 -3.15
C MET A 52 -5.32 1.49 -1.70
N GLU A 53 -5.65 0.61 -0.78
CA GLU A 53 -5.23 0.70 0.63
C GLU A 53 -3.72 0.54 0.79
N LYS A 54 -3.14 -0.39 0.04
CA LYS A 54 -1.72 -0.71 0.12
C LYS A 54 -0.81 0.33 -0.51
N PHE A 55 -1.14 0.81 -1.70
CA PHE A 55 -0.29 1.68 -2.51
C PHE A 55 -0.66 3.16 -2.43
N GLY A 56 -1.84 3.48 -1.91
CA GLY A 56 -2.40 4.83 -1.94
C GLY A 56 -3.18 5.11 -3.23
N VAL A 57 -4.24 5.91 -3.10
CA VAL A 57 -5.14 6.25 -4.22
C VAL A 57 -4.45 7.10 -5.27
N ASP A 58 -3.44 7.86 -4.90
CA ASP A 58 -2.61 8.70 -5.76
C ASP A 58 -1.80 7.89 -6.81
N LYS A 59 -1.65 6.59 -6.60
CA LYS A 59 -1.00 5.67 -7.53
C LYS A 59 -1.98 5.03 -8.52
N PHE A 60 -3.21 5.52 -8.57
CA PHE A 60 -4.22 5.00 -9.48
C PHE A 60 -4.66 6.07 -10.46
N GLU A 61 -4.56 5.76 -11.74
CA GLU A 61 -5.07 6.58 -12.84
C GLU A 61 -6.51 6.19 -13.18
N PHE A 62 -7.34 7.20 -13.42
CA PHE A 62 -8.75 7.07 -13.75
C PHE A 62 -8.99 7.65 -15.14
N GLU A 63 -9.37 6.83 -16.09
CA GLU A 63 -9.62 7.24 -17.48
C GLU A 63 -10.99 6.78 -17.97
N ILE A 64 -11.60 7.57 -18.85
CA ILE A 64 -12.81 7.19 -19.57
C ILE A 64 -12.39 6.43 -20.83
N LEU A 65 -12.92 5.21 -21.02
CA LEU A 65 -12.66 4.42 -22.21
C LEU A 65 -13.65 4.80 -23.33
N GLU A 66 -14.94 4.89 -22.99
CA GLU A 66 -15.99 5.21 -23.97
C GLU A 66 -17.20 5.83 -23.26
N GLU A 67 -17.68 6.96 -23.79
CA GLU A 67 -18.96 7.54 -23.38
C GLU A 67 -20.09 6.85 -24.14
N VAL A 68 -21.10 6.37 -23.44
CA VAL A 68 -22.18 5.57 -24.00
C VAL A 68 -23.53 5.95 -23.41
N GLU A 69 -24.57 5.64 -24.13
CA GLU A 69 -25.94 5.73 -23.61
C GLU A 69 -26.19 4.70 -22.50
N THR A 70 -27.14 5.02 -21.63
CA THR A 70 -27.41 4.21 -20.41
C THR A 70 -27.79 2.76 -20.71
N ASP A 71 -28.48 2.53 -21.81
CA ASP A 71 -28.97 1.21 -22.28
C ASP A 71 -27.81 0.32 -22.76
N LYS A 72 -26.79 0.90 -23.39
CA LYS A 72 -25.59 0.20 -23.90
C LYS A 72 -24.48 0.02 -22.86
N LEU A 73 -24.64 0.60 -21.68
CA LEU A 73 -23.58 0.70 -20.69
C LEU A 73 -23.01 -0.67 -20.26
N LYS A 74 -23.90 -1.65 -20.03
CA LYS A 74 -23.47 -2.99 -19.59
C LYS A 74 -22.84 -3.81 -20.73
N GLU A 75 -23.37 -3.68 -21.94
CA GLU A 75 -22.85 -4.36 -23.11
C GLU A 75 -21.43 -3.88 -23.43
N THR A 76 -21.25 -2.56 -23.42
CA THR A 76 -19.93 -1.95 -23.66
C THR A 76 -18.92 -2.31 -22.58
N GLU A 77 -19.32 -2.30 -21.30
CA GLU A 77 -18.47 -2.75 -20.19
C GLU A 77 -18.01 -4.20 -20.39
N GLN A 78 -18.94 -5.10 -20.70
CA GLN A 78 -18.63 -6.51 -20.93
C GLN A 78 -17.68 -6.70 -22.13
N LYS A 79 -17.89 -5.98 -23.22
CA LYS A 79 -17.01 -5.96 -24.39
C LYS A 79 -15.57 -5.58 -24.01
N PHE A 80 -15.37 -4.52 -23.22
CA PHE A 80 -14.05 -4.11 -22.78
C PHE A 80 -13.42 -5.11 -21.81
N ILE A 81 -14.20 -5.73 -20.92
CA ILE A 81 -13.72 -6.79 -20.02
C ILE A 81 -13.21 -7.99 -20.81
N GLU A 82 -13.93 -8.42 -21.85
CA GLU A 82 -13.55 -9.55 -22.69
C GLU A 82 -12.31 -9.27 -23.54
N GLN A 83 -12.21 -8.05 -24.06
CA GLN A 83 -11.08 -7.63 -24.89
C GLN A 83 -9.80 -7.40 -24.08
N LEU A 84 -9.89 -6.71 -22.95
CA LEU A 84 -8.74 -6.23 -22.21
C LEU A 84 -8.37 -7.14 -21.04
N LYS A 85 -9.27 -8.03 -20.60
CA LYS A 85 -9.07 -9.02 -19.53
C LYS A 85 -8.52 -8.39 -18.24
N PRO A 86 -9.22 -7.44 -17.63
CA PRO A 86 -8.76 -6.69 -16.46
C PRO A 86 -8.50 -7.60 -15.25
N THR A 87 -7.41 -7.38 -14.57
CA THR A 87 -6.97 -8.20 -13.44
C THR A 87 -7.89 -8.05 -12.24
N TYR A 88 -8.39 -6.84 -11.98
CA TYR A 88 -9.24 -6.56 -10.81
C TYR A 88 -10.71 -6.96 -10.99
N ASN A 89 -11.19 -7.21 -12.22
CA ASN A 89 -12.57 -7.69 -12.45
C ASN A 89 -12.71 -9.20 -12.28
N SER A 90 -11.63 -9.94 -12.40
CA SER A 90 -11.64 -11.37 -12.15
C SER A 90 -11.55 -11.64 -10.66
N ASN A 91 -12.50 -12.37 -10.09
CA ASN A 91 -12.35 -13.01 -8.77
C ASN A 91 -11.27 -14.11 -8.87
N ARG A 92 -10.04 -13.73 -9.19
CA ARG A 92 -8.93 -14.67 -9.17
C ARG A 92 -8.59 -14.99 -7.72
N ALA A 93 -9.10 -16.13 -7.25
CA ALA A 93 -8.58 -16.86 -6.12
C ALA A 93 -7.09 -17.27 -6.31
N ASN A 94 -6.51 -16.99 -7.47
CA ASN A 94 -5.15 -17.37 -7.82
C ASN A 94 -4.22 -16.18 -7.67
N GLY A 95 -3.57 -16.17 -6.55
CA GLY A 95 -2.23 -15.70 -6.27
C GLY A 95 -1.79 -14.41 -7.00
N TRP A 96 -1.63 -13.39 -6.20
CA TRP A 96 -0.68 -12.31 -6.42
C TRP A 96 0.55 -12.87 -7.12
N ASP A 97 1.01 -12.21 -8.15
CA ASP A 97 2.37 -12.42 -8.65
C ASP A 97 3.34 -11.91 -7.57
N PHE A 98 3.61 -12.80 -6.62
CA PHE A 98 4.39 -12.52 -5.41
C PHE A 98 5.82 -12.09 -5.76
N GLU A 99 6.35 -12.57 -6.87
CA GLU A 99 7.69 -12.22 -7.33
C GLU A 99 7.71 -10.78 -7.88
N ARG A 100 6.72 -10.39 -8.65
CA ARG A 100 6.58 -9.02 -9.18
C ARG A 100 6.36 -7.99 -8.07
N LEU A 101 5.59 -8.35 -7.03
CA LEU A 101 5.41 -7.54 -5.83
C LEU A 101 6.70 -7.38 -5.03
N LYS A 102 7.49 -8.44 -4.90
CA LYS A 102 8.80 -8.41 -4.25
C LYS A 102 9.77 -7.49 -4.99
N GLU A 103 9.81 -7.61 -6.29
CA GLU A 103 10.67 -6.80 -7.14
C GLU A 103 10.32 -5.32 -7.04
N TYR A 104 9.03 -4.99 -7.13
CA TYR A 104 8.55 -3.64 -6.92
C TYR A 104 8.86 -3.10 -5.52
N GLN A 105 8.59 -3.86 -4.45
CA GLN A 105 8.93 -3.45 -3.09
C GLN A 105 10.43 -3.18 -2.92
N LYS A 106 11.26 -3.96 -3.58
CA LYS A 106 12.71 -3.79 -3.56
C LYS A 106 13.14 -2.49 -4.28
N GLU A 107 12.55 -2.21 -5.44
CA GLU A 107 12.81 -0.97 -6.20
C GLU A 107 12.31 0.26 -5.45
N TYR A 108 11.07 0.22 -4.95
CA TYR A 108 10.49 1.30 -4.16
C TYR A 108 11.34 1.60 -2.91
N GLN A 109 11.76 0.57 -2.17
CA GLN A 109 12.63 0.77 -1.01
C GLN A 109 14.00 1.34 -1.39
N LYS A 110 14.53 0.96 -2.54
CA LYS A 110 15.81 1.49 -3.05
C LYS A 110 15.68 2.98 -3.40
N GLU A 111 14.60 3.35 -4.08
CA GLU A 111 14.32 4.72 -4.47
C GLU A 111 13.98 5.59 -3.26
N TYR A 112 13.14 5.10 -2.35
CA TYR A 112 12.83 5.77 -1.09
C TYR A 112 14.08 6.04 -0.25
N LYS A 113 14.97 5.05 -0.09
CA LYS A 113 16.25 5.23 0.61
C LYS A 113 17.18 6.22 -0.10
N LYS A 114 17.11 6.33 -1.42
CA LYS A 114 17.91 7.29 -2.20
C LYS A 114 17.39 8.72 -2.03
N THR A 115 16.08 8.91 -2.11
CA THR A 115 15.43 10.24 -2.02
C THR A 115 15.39 10.78 -0.60
N HIS A 116 15.25 9.90 0.42
CA HIS A 116 15.14 10.27 1.83
C HIS A 116 16.42 9.96 2.63
N LYS A 117 17.55 9.87 1.96
CA LYS A 117 18.84 9.47 2.55
C LYS A 117 19.26 10.34 3.74
N ASP A 118 19.06 11.63 3.64
CA ASP A 118 19.49 12.56 4.68
C ASP A 118 18.52 12.57 5.86
N GLU A 119 17.21 12.50 5.62
CA GLU A 119 16.19 12.33 6.65
C GLU A 119 16.37 11.01 7.42
N LEU A 120 16.66 9.92 6.72
CA LEU A 120 16.93 8.63 7.35
C LEU A 120 18.20 8.65 8.19
N LYS A 121 19.22 9.39 7.78
CA LYS A 121 20.45 9.57 8.57
C LYS A 121 20.20 10.40 9.82
N GLU A 122 19.42 11.48 9.72
CA GLU A 122 19.05 12.30 10.88
C GLU A 122 18.22 11.50 11.87
N TYR A 123 17.19 10.78 11.37
CA TYR A 123 16.39 9.88 12.21
C TYR A 123 17.25 8.82 12.92
N GLN A 124 18.21 8.23 12.20
CA GLN A 124 19.15 7.27 12.84
C GLN A 124 20.03 7.91 13.91
N LYS A 125 20.51 9.16 13.69
CA LYS A 125 21.30 9.88 14.69
C LYS A 125 20.48 10.21 15.93
N GLU A 126 19.25 10.70 15.74
CA GLU A 126 18.33 11.00 16.84
C GLU A 126 17.97 9.74 17.61
N TRP A 127 17.65 8.65 16.93
CA TRP A 127 17.40 7.36 17.56
C TRP A 127 18.60 6.85 18.34
N GLN A 128 19.82 6.98 17.80
CA GLN A 128 21.04 6.60 18.51
C GLN A 128 21.26 7.45 19.77
N LYS A 129 21.00 8.75 19.69
CA LYS A 129 21.16 9.69 20.80
C LYS A 129 20.12 9.45 21.90
N GLU A 130 18.87 9.23 21.50
CA GLU A 130 17.74 9.15 22.43
C GLU A 130 17.58 7.76 23.06
N TYR A 131 17.77 6.71 22.28
CA TYR A 131 17.44 5.34 22.73
C TYR A 131 18.66 4.46 23.00
N LYS A 132 19.68 4.54 22.18
CA LYS A 132 20.79 3.59 22.26
C LYS A 132 21.68 3.80 23.52
N ASN A 133 21.75 5.03 23.97
CA ASN A 133 22.58 5.43 25.14
C ASN A 133 21.81 5.47 26.44
N GLN A 134 20.49 5.21 26.42
CA GLN A 134 19.72 5.11 27.66
C GLN A 134 20.29 3.99 28.55
N LEU A 135 20.30 4.24 29.85
CA LEU A 135 20.81 3.27 30.80
C LEU A 135 19.72 2.25 31.18
N CYS A 136 20.14 1.01 31.30
CA CYS A 136 19.31 -0.12 31.70
C CYS A 136 19.97 -0.82 32.90
N SER A 137 19.17 -1.30 33.85
CA SER A 137 19.63 -2.15 34.94
C SER A 137 19.22 -3.61 34.65
N TYR A 138 20.19 -4.46 34.46
CA TYR A 138 19.97 -5.88 34.20
C TYR A 138 20.91 -6.76 35.01
N ASN A 139 20.37 -7.63 35.86
CA ASN A 139 21.11 -8.53 36.74
C ASN A 139 22.15 -7.81 37.60
N GLY A 140 21.84 -6.59 38.11
CA GLY A 140 22.74 -5.80 38.93
C GLY A 140 23.82 -5.02 38.18
N GLU A 141 23.88 -5.16 36.86
CA GLU A 141 24.76 -4.40 35.97
C GLU A 141 24.05 -3.21 35.37
N ILE A 142 24.71 -2.06 35.25
CA ILE A 142 24.22 -0.90 34.53
C ILE A 142 24.84 -0.91 33.13
N LEU A 143 24.01 -1.05 32.10
CA LEU A 143 24.39 -1.14 30.71
C LEU A 143 23.64 -0.09 29.89
N THR A 144 24.18 0.27 28.72
CA THR A 144 23.39 1.05 27.76
C THR A 144 22.36 0.14 27.10
N LEU A 145 21.22 0.70 26.68
CA LEU A 145 20.17 -0.02 25.96
C LEU A 145 20.75 -0.74 24.72
N GLY A 146 21.68 -0.10 24.02
CA GLY A 146 22.36 -0.70 22.88
C GLY A 146 23.26 -1.89 23.24
N ALA A 147 23.92 -1.85 24.37
CA ALA A 147 24.76 -2.95 24.86
C ALA A 147 23.89 -4.15 25.30
N LEU A 148 22.81 -3.87 26.04
CA LEU A 148 21.88 -4.89 26.51
C LEU A 148 21.14 -5.56 25.31
N SER A 149 20.70 -4.77 24.32
CA SER A 149 20.13 -5.31 23.08
C SER A 149 21.07 -6.27 22.34
N LYS A 150 22.35 -5.92 22.25
CA LYS A 150 23.37 -6.82 21.64
C LYS A 150 23.56 -8.11 22.44
N ARG A 151 23.51 -8.03 23.77
CA ARG A 151 23.59 -9.19 24.66
C ARG A 151 22.40 -10.13 24.42
N PHE A 152 21.20 -9.60 24.38
CA PHE A 152 19.98 -10.37 24.11
C PHE A 152 19.96 -10.98 22.69
N TRP A 153 20.42 -10.25 21.70
CA TRP A 153 20.56 -10.79 20.34
C TRP A 153 21.48 -12.02 20.28
N ARG A 154 22.62 -11.99 21.02
CA ARG A 154 23.55 -13.13 21.12
C ARG A 154 22.94 -14.33 21.87
N GLN A 155 21.95 -14.09 22.72
CA GLN A 155 21.20 -15.12 23.43
C GLN A 155 20.02 -15.68 22.64
N GLY A 156 19.81 -15.22 21.40
CA GLY A 156 18.73 -15.68 20.52
C GLY A 156 17.35 -15.15 20.91
N ILE A 157 17.28 -14.03 21.63
CA ILE A 157 16.01 -13.42 22.03
C ILE A 157 15.40 -12.70 20.81
N ASP A 158 14.15 -13.02 20.51
CA ASP A 158 13.37 -12.30 19.54
C ASP A 158 13.11 -10.86 19.99
N HIS A 159 13.22 -9.91 19.07
CA HIS A 159 13.03 -8.47 19.35
C HIS A 159 13.91 -7.92 20.52
N PRO A 160 15.24 -8.09 20.46
CA PRO A 160 16.16 -7.83 21.58
C PRO A 160 16.11 -6.40 22.12
N THR A 161 15.84 -5.41 21.26
CA THR A 161 15.70 -4.00 21.67
C THR A 161 14.42 -3.76 22.48
N LEU A 162 13.32 -4.42 22.10
CA LEU A 162 12.04 -4.33 22.82
C LEU A 162 12.17 -4.98 24.20
N GLU A 163 12.85 -6.12 24.28
CA GLU A 163 13.13 -6.81 25.54
C GLU A 163 14.04 -5.98 26.44
N ALA A 164 15.10 -5.38 25.88
CA ALA A 164 16.02 -4.53 26.63
C ALA A 164 15.35 -3.28 27.21
N LYS A 165 14.32 -2.73 26.56
CA LYS A 165 13.54 -1.58 27.06
C LYS A 165 12.80 -1.84 28.37
N LYS A 166 12.53 -3.09 28.73
CA LYS A 166 11.90 -3.45 29.99
C LYS A 166 12.77 -3.16 31.20
N TYR A 167 14.06 -2.95 30.99
CA TYR A 167 15.09 -2.75 32.05
C TYR A 167 15.61 -1.30 32.09
N LEU A 168 14.91 -0.36 31.44
CA LEU A 168 15.24 1.07 31.48
C LEU A 168 15.18 1.59 32.92
N LEU A 169 16.17 2.43 33.33
CA LEU A 169 16.25 3.12 34.59
C LEU A 169 15.43 4.41 34.58
#